data_7caf9fbb66994bbcd950d711eab2feb5
#
_entry.id   7caf9fbb66994bbcd950d711eab2feb5
#
_cell.length_a   1.000
_cell.length_b   1.000
_cell.length_c   1.000
_cell.angle_alpha   90.00
_cell.angle_beta   90.00
_cell.angle_gamma   90.00
#
_symmetry.space_group_name_H-M   'P 1'
#
loop_
_entity.id
_entity.type
_entity.pdbx_description
1 polymer ?
#
loop_
_entity_poly.entity_id
_entity_poly.type
_entity_poly.pdbx_seq_one_letter_code
_entity_poly.pdbx_strand_id
1 'polypeptide(L)'
;MLNVLFVCSQNRLRSPTAEQLFADWPGIETASAGLNHDAEVPLGPELVEWAGLIVVMETRHREKLRKRFKAQLREQQIVCLNIPDDYDFMDPELIQLLRQKVPQFLPDIAEAR
;
A
#
# COMPACT_ATOMS: atom_id res chain seq x y z
N MET A 1 11.11 -0.40 12.81
CA MET A 1 10.73 0.26 11.54
C MET A 1 9.41 -0.29 11.03
N LEU A 2 8.50 0.56 10.60
CA LEU A 2 7.21 0.12 10.11
C LEU A 2 7.32 -0.33 8.65
N ASN A 3 6.84 -1.53 8.35
CA ASN A 3 6.81 -2.06 7.00
C ASN A 3 5.46 -1.75 6.38
N VAL A 4 5.45 -0.93 5.32
CA VAL A 4 4.23 -0.44 4.67
C VAL A 4 4.09 -1.09 3.30
N LEU A 5 2.98 -1.79 3.09
CA LEU A 5 2.68 -2.47 1.83
C LEU A 5 1.52 -1.76 1.14
N PHE A 6 1.77 -1.26 -0.06
CA PHE A 6 0.73 -0.65 -0.89
C PHE A 6 0.19 -1.66 -1.89
N VAL A 7 -1.13 -1.81 -1.96
CA VAL A 7 -1.77 -2.86 -2.76
C VAL A 7 -2.83 -2.24 -3.69
N CYS A 8 -2.75 -2.60 -4.97
CA CYS A 8 -3.81 -2.35 -5.94
C CYS A 8 -4.05 -3.64 -6.74
N SER A 9 -4.73 -3.58 -7.88
CA SER A 9 -5.02 -4.79 -8.65
C SER A 9 -3.81 -5.32 -9.41
N GLN A 10 -3.15 -4.47 -10.19
CA GLN A 10 -2.09 -4.87 -11.13
C GLN A 10 -0.69 -4.50 -10.72
N ASN A 11 -0.52 -3.68 -9.68
CA ASN A 11 0.78 -3.17 -9.25
C ASN A 11 1.52 -2.45 -10.39
N ARG A 12 0.81 -1.65 -11.17
CA ARG A 12 1.40 -0.90 -12.29
C ARG A 12 1.36 0.60 -12.09
N LEU A 13 0.31 1.12 -11.49
CA LEU A 13 0.07 2.57 -11.43
C LEU A 13 0.00 3.07 -10.00
N ARG A 14 -1.07 2.79 -9.27
CA ARG A 14 -1.34 3.38 -7.95
C ARG A 14 -0.37 2.90 -6.87
N SER A 15 -0.21 1.60 -6.71
CA SER A 15 0.64 1.09 -5.63
C SER A 15 2.13 1.33 -5.87
N PRO A 16 2.66 1.21 -7.11
CA PRO A 16 4.06 1.58 -7.34
C PRO A 16 4.32 3.08 -7.16
N THR A 17 3.36 3.94 -7.51
CA THR A 17 3.48 5.38 -7.25
C THR A 17 3.61 5.65 -5.76
N ALA A 18 2.74 5.02 -4.94
CA ALA A 18 2.79 5.18 -3.49
C ALA A 18 4.10 4.67 -2.90
N GLU A 19 4.53 3.50 -3.33
CA GLU A 19 5.81 2.93 -2.87
C GLU A 19 6.96 3.89 -3.12
N GLN A 20 7.07 4.41 -4.33
CA GLN A 20 8.16 5.32 -4.70
C GLN A 20 8.05 6.65 -3.97
N LEU A 21 6.83 7.19 -3.86
CA LEU A 21 6.61 8.48 -3.22
C LEU A 21 7.03 8.47 -1.74
N PHE A 22 6.79 7.38 -1.04
CA PHE A 22 7.07 7.30 0.40
C PHE A 22 8.34 6.50 0.73
N ALA A 23 9.13 6.11 -0.28
CA ALA A 23 10.32 5.30 -0.07
C ALA A 23 11.33 5.96 0.88
N ASP A 24 11.41 7.28 0.89
CA ASP A 24 12.34 8.03 1.73
C ASP A 24 11.73 8.53 3.03
N TRP A 25 10.48 8.14 3.34
CA TRP A 25 9.84 8.56 4.59
C TRP A 25 10.58 7.96 5.79
N PRO A 26 10.97 8.78 6.80
CA PRO A 26 11.71 8.26 7.94
C PRO A 26 10.92 7.24 8.75
N GLY A 27 11.59 6.17 9.16
CA GLY A 27 11.01 5.16 10.06
C GLY A 27 10.16 4.11 9.37
N ILE A 28 10.13 4.07 8.02
CA ILE A 28 9.38 3.03 7.31
C ILE A 28 10.20 2.38 6.21
N GLU A 29 9.77 1.19 5.82
CA GLU A 29 10.17 0.56 4.56
C GLU A 29 8.91 0.37 3.74
N THR A 30 9.00 0.53 2.43
CA THR A 30 7.85 0.42 1.54
C THR A 30 8.00 -0.73 0.55
N ALA A 31 6.87 -1.32 0.19
CA ALA A 31 6.76 -2.30 -0.88
C ALA A 31 5.40 -2.11 -1.55
N SER A 32 5.25 -2.67 -2.74
CA SER A 32 3.96 -2.65 -3.42
C SER A 32 3.70 -4.00 -4.09
N ALA A 33 2.44 -4.35 -4.25
CA ALA A 33 2.03 -5.60 -4.90
C ALA A 33 0.62 -5.45 -5.46
N GLY A 34 0.26 -6.39 -6.34
CA GLY A 34 -1.08 -6.44 -6.92
C GLY A 34 -1.82 -7.71 -6.52
N LEU A 35 -3.13 -7.60 -6.38
CA LEU A 35 -3.96 -8.74 -6.00
C LEU A 35 -4.15 -9.73 -7.15
N ASN A 36 -4.10 -9.26 -8.39
CA ASN A 36 -4.24 -10.15 -9.53
C ASN A 36 -2.98 -10.99 -9.71
N HIS A 37 -3.15 -12.26 -10.07
CA HIS A 37 -2.00 -13.15 -10.25
C HIS A 37 -1.12 -12.79 -11.45
N ASP A 38 -1.62 -11.96 -12.37
CA ASP A 38 -0.83 -11.42 -13.49
C ASP A 38 -0.29 -10.01 -13.22
N ALA A 39 -0.31 -9.56 -11.98
CA ALA A 39 0.26 -8.26 -11.60
C ALA A 39 1.78 -8.24 -11.80
N GLU A 40 2.36 -7.05 -11.89
CA GLU A 40 3.82 -6.88 -12.02
C GLU A 40 4.55 -7.54 -10.85
N VAL A 41 4.06 -7.32 -9.62
CA VAL A 41 4.50 -8.05 -8.43
C VAL A 41 3.26 -8.62 -7.80
N PRO A 42 2.95 -9.91 -8.04
CA PRO A 42 1.76 -10.52 -7.42
C PRO A 42 1.92 -10.60 -5.91
N LEU A 43 0.84 -10.31 -5.20
CA LEU A 43 0.84 -10.37 -3.74
C LEU A 43 0.90 -11.83 -3.28
N GLY A 44 1.89 -12.15 -2.44
CA GLY A 44 2.04 -13.45 -1.83
C GLY A 44 2.00 -13.38 -0.31
N PRO A 45 1.96 -14.54 0.37
CA PRO A 45 1.86 -14.57 1.83
C PRO A 45 3.04 -13.93 2.54
N GLU A 46 4.23 -13.99 1.96
CA GLU A 46 5.43 -13.42 2.59
C GLU A 46 5.31 -11.90 2.76
N LEU A 47 4.82 -11.18 1.74
CA LEU A 47 4.64 -9.74 1.83
C LEU A 47 3.55 -9.35 2.83
N VAL A 48 2.49 -10.14 2.88
CA VAL A 48 1.42 -9.90 3.86
C VAL A 48 1.95 -10.06 5.29
N GLU A 49 2.72 -11.09 5.54
CA GLU A 49 3.32 -11.32 6.86
C GLU A 49 4.37 -10.26 7.20
N TRP A 50 5.12 -9.81 6.22
CA TRP A 50 6.13 -8.76 6.39
C TRP A 50 5.52 -7.42 6.79
N ALA A 51 4.33 -7.10 6.30
CA ALA A 51 3.71 -5.79 6.48
C ALA A 51 3.18 -5.58 7.89
N GLY A 52 3.41 -4.39 8.43
CA GLY A 52 2.73 -3.93 9.64
C GLY A 52 1.54 -3.05 9.31
N LEU A 53 1.61 -2.35 8.18
CA LEU A 53 0.53 -1.53 7.65
C LEU A 53 0.30 -1.92 6.20
N ILE A 54 -0.95 -2.26 5.86
CA ILE A 54 -1.33 -2.57 4.49
C ILE A 54 -2.28 -1.48 4.01
N VAL A 55 -1.90 -0.80 2.93
CA VAL A 55 -2.66 0.30 2.37
C VAL A 55 -3.23 -0.15 1.03
N VAL A 56 -4.54 -0.30 0.97
CA VAL A 56 -5.24 -0.70 -0.25
C VAL A 56 -5.89 0.51 -0.89
N MET A 57 -6.06 0.47 -2.21
CA MET A 57 -6.58 1.61 -2.96
C MET A 57 -8.11 1.63 -3.03
N GLU A 58 -8.76 0.46 -2.96
CA GLU A 58 -10.21 0.35 -3.05
C GLU A 58 -10.75 -0.68 -2.08
N THR A 59 -12.02 -0.55 -1.72
CA THR A 59 -12.69 -1.47 -0.80
C THR A 59 -12.62 -2.92 -1.30
N ARG A 60 -12.78 -3.15 -2.60
CA ARG A 60 -12.69 -4.50 -3.19
C ARG A 60 -11.32 -5.13 -2.96
N HIS A 61 -10.26 -4.33 -2.90
CA HIS A 61 -8.91 -4.83 -2.60
C HIS A 61 -8.85 -5.35 -1.16
N ARG A 62 -9.44 -4.63 -0.23
CA ARG A 62 -9.47 -5.04 1.18
C ARG A 62 -10.22 -6.36 1.35
N GLU A 63 -11.35 -6.49 0.69
CA GLU A 63 -12.16 -7.71 0.77
C GLU A 63 -11.43 -8.92 0.20
N LYS A 64 -10.80 -8.77 -0.96
CA LYS A 64 -10.00 -9.84 -1.56
C LYS A 64 -8.80 -10.21 -0.70
N LEU A 65 -8.13 -9.21 -0.14
CA LEU A 65 -6.99 -9.42 0.74
C LEU A 65 -7.40 -10.25 1.95
N ARG A 66 -8.48 -9.87 2.63
CA ARG A 66 -8.96 -10.59 3.81
C ARG A 66 -9.39 -12.02 3.49
N LYS A 67 -9.99 -12.23 2.33
CA LYS A 67 -10.44 -13.55 1.92
C LYS A 67 -9.27 -14.49 1.57
N ARG A 68 -8.31 -13.97 0.78
CA ARG A 68 -7.21 -14.80 0.28
C ARG A 68 -6.11 -15.03 1.30
N PHE A 69 -5.85 -14.06 2.16
CA PHE A 69 -4.72 -14.10 3.09
C PHE A 69 -5.15 -14.13 4.55
N LYS A 70 -6.30 -14.69 4.82
CA LYS A 70 -6.85 -14.78 6.17
C LYS A 70 -5.87 -15.40 7.16
N ALA A 71 -5.12 -16.42 6.72
CA ALA A 71 -4.15 -17.12 7.58
C ALA A 71 -2.94 -16.25 7.92
N GLN A 72 -2.58 -15.29 7.05
CA GLN A 72 -1.43 -14.42 7.22
C GLN A 72 -1.77 -13.11 7.93
N LEU A 73 -3.05 -12.72 7.94
CA LEU A 73 -3.49 -11.49 8.59
C LEU A 73 -3.67 -11.73 10.07
N ARG A 74 -2.95 -10.98 10.90
CA ARG A 74 -2.99 -11.08 12.36
C ARG A 74 -3.23 -9.72 12.98
N GLU A 75 -2.17 -8.92 13.16
CA GLU A 75 -2.24 -7.62 13.79
C GLU A 75 -1.99 -6.46 12.83
N GLN A 76 -1.80 -6.75 11.54
CA GLN A 76 -1.57 -5.70 10.56
C GLN A 76 -2.77 -4.77 10.48
N GLN A 77 -2.48 -3.48 10.46
CA GLN A 77 -3.52 -2.48 10.19
C GLN A 77 -3.78 -2.46 8.68
N ILE A 78 -5.04 -2.48 8.29
CA ILE A 78 -5.45 -2.37 6.90
C ILE A 78 -6.24 -1.09 6.72
N VAL A 79 -5.78 -0.20 5.85
CA VAL A 79 -6.46 1.05 5.55
C VAL A 79 -6.80 1.12 4.07
N CYS A 80 -7.95 1.74 3.75
CA CYS A 80 -8.41 1.90 2.38
C CYS A 80 -8.45 3.39 2.04
N LEU A 81 -7.79 3.76 0.93
CA LEU A 81 -7.69 5.16 0.54
C LEU A 81 -8.83 5.63 -0.36
N ASN A 82 -9.59 4.72 -0.95
CA ASN A 82 -10.67 5.04 -1.89
C ASN A 82 -10.18 5.88 -3.07
N ILE A 83 -9.08 5.46 -3.67
CA ILE A 83 -8.51 6.10 -4.87
C ILE A 83 -8.87 5.25 -6.08
N PRO A 84 -9.68 5.78 -7.03
CA PRO A 84 -10.08 5.01 -8.20
C PRO A 84 -8.92 4.77 -9.17
N ASP A 85 -9.13 3.84 -10.12
CA ASP A 85 -8.11 3.45 -11.09
C ASP A 85 -8.16 4.36 -12.32
N ASP A 86 -8.00 5.67 -12.09
CA ASP A 86 -8.11 6.70 -13.13
C ASP A 86 -6.79 7.45 -13.36
N TYR A 87 -5.68 6.95 -12.82
CA TYR A 87 -4.42 7.70 -12.82
C TYR A 87 -3.29 6.88 -13.40
N ASP A 88 -2.41 7.55 -14.15
CA ASP A 88 -1.18 6.96 -14.65
C ASP A 88 -0.12 6.87 -13.55
N PHE A 89 0.95 6.13 -13.81
CA PHE A 89 2.08 6.06 -12.91
C PHE A 89 2.69 7.45 -12.69
N MET A 90 2.85 7.82 -11.42
CA MET A 90 3.39 9.14 -11.01
C MET A 90 2.58 10.34 -11.50
N ASP A 91 1.28 10.12 -11.78
CA ASP A 91 0.36 11.20 -12.11
C ASP A 91 0.35 12.26 -11.00
N PRO A 92 0.51 13.55 -11.31
CA PRO A 92 0.54 14.60 -10.29
C PRO A 92 -0.71 14.63 -9.39
N GLU A 93 -1.89 14.35 -9.93
CA GLU A 93 -3.11 14.28 -9.12
C GLU A 93 -3.09 13.11 -8.16
N LEU A 94 -2.59 11.96 -8.61
CA LEU A 94 -2.44 10.78 -7.77
C LEU A 94 -1.45 11.06 -6.64
N ILE A 95 -0.32 11.68 -6.95
CA ILE A 95 0.69 12.04 -5.96
C ILE A 95 0.09 12.95 -4.90
N GLN A 96 -0.70 13.94 -5.31
CA GLN A 96 -1.34 14.88 -4.39
C GLN A 96 -2.33 14.17 -3.47
N LEU A 97 -3.16 13.26 -4.02
CA LEU A 97 -4.09 12.46 -3.23
C LEU A 97 -3.36 11.60 -2.21
N LEU A 98 -2.28 10.95 -2.62
CA LEU A 98 -1.49 10.11 -1.73
C LEU A 98 -0.86 10.93 -0.60
N ARG A 99 -0.33 12.11 -0.92
CA ARG A 99 0.25 13.01 0.08
C ARG A 99 -0.77 13.52 1.09
N GLN A 100 -2.03 13.60 0.70
CA GLN A 100 -3.11 13.99 1.59
C GLN A 100 -3.60 12.85 2.48
N LYS A 101 -3.64 11.63 1.94
CA LYS A 101 -4.34 10.51 2.58
C LYS A 101 -3.43 9.59 3.38
N VAL A 102 -2.19 9.41 2.97
CA VAL A 102 -1.30 8.40 3.56
C VAL A 102 -0.59 8.85 4.84
N PRO A 103 -0.08 10.10 4.94
CA PRO A 103 0.76 10.48 6.09
C PRO A 103 0.12 10.31 7.46
N GLN A 104 -1.21 10.38 7.57
CA GLN A 104 -1.90 10.19 8.86
C GLN A 104 -1.69 8.80 9.44
N PHE A 105 -1.31 7.82 8.62
CA PHE A 105 -1.08 6.44 9.05
C PHE A 105 0.41 6.13 9.26
N LEU A 106 1.28 7.07 8.93
CA LEU A 106 2.74 6.88 9.02
C LEU A 106 3.28 7.52 10.31
N PRO A 107 4.47 7.10 10.75
CA PRO A 107 5.11 7.76 11.89
C PRO A 107 5.30 9.25 11.61
N ASP A 108 5.16 10.07 12.63
CA ASP A 108 5.46 11.49 12.53
C ASP A 108 6.95 11.66 12.22
N ILE A 109 7.28 12.56 11.28
CA ILE A 109 8.68 12.79 10.88
C ILE A 109 9.52 13.21 12.09
N ALA A 110 8.95 14.01 13.00
CA ALA A 110 9.65 14.45 14.21
C ALA A 110 9.93 13.29 15.16
N GLU A 111 9.03 12.32 15.24
CA GLU A 111 9.20 11.13 16.10
C GLU A 111 10.17 10.12 15.50
N ALA A 112 10.27 10.07 14.17
CA ALA A 112 11.15 9.13 13.46
C ALA A 112 12.62 9.53 13.51
N ARG A 113 12.93 10.73 13.95
CA ARG A 113 14.27 11.22 14.14
C ARG A 113 14.77 10.88 15.53
#